data_ccc1fb98e1e7d33a3210456d0ce5f248
#
_entry.id   ccc1fb98e1e7d33a3210456d0ce5f248
#
_cell.length_a   1.000
_cell.length_b   1.000
_cell.length_c   1.000
_cell.angle_alpha   90.00
_cell.angle_beta   90.00
_cell.angle_gamma   90.00
#
_symmetry.space_group_name_H-M   'P 1'
#
loop_
_entity.id
_entity.type
_entity.pdbx_description
1 polymer ?
#
loop_
_entity_poly.entity_id
_entity_poly.type
_entity_poly.pdbx_seq_one_letter_code
_entity_poly.pdbx_strand_id
1 'polypeptide(L)'
;MISDREYIVRFMTRSFEKSVDYYMLSDKNYVVPKQKVKDYINKVLAIPYYEFIEYIKENKGVIEDDQLTQSSNFAACSSEMCHVIESQGNLGMRFVDIGQQFPQYIKQKNETAYRKYGENQVKTAAQLGLAFEYYDYWYLTCVGYVYNDLDLQQQEALLARTVLRIPLYQDLLLRLFKSDVFLTDYMKQLAPSTKGRRAGSIMRLLDLCLNECKREGLRYHDLYYPVYVAKTKTIRIAQSPGTAQ
;
A
#
# COMPACT_ATOMS: atom_id res chain seq x y z
N MET A 1 1.40 7.82 30.04
CA MET A 1 1.32 6.44 29.49
C MET A 1 0.47 6.52 28.26
N ILE A 2 0.99 6.14 27.07
CA ILE A 2 0.25 6.19 25.80
C ILE A 2 -0.76 5.04 25.82
N SER A 3 -2.00 5.29 25.41
CA SER A 3 -3.02 4.24 25.31
C SER A 3 -2.69 3.24 24.19
N ASP A 4 -3.16 1.99 24.29
CA ASP A 4 -3.00 0.98 23.24
C ASP A 4 -3.51 1.50 21.87
N ARG A 5 -4.61 2.24 21.90
CA ARG A 5 -5.24 2.85 20.70
C ARG A 5 -4.32 3.89 20.06
N GLU A 6 -3.83 4.82 20.84
CA GLU A 6 -2.88 5.84 20.37
C GLU A 6 -1.59 5.22 19.85
N TYR A 7 -1.09 4.18 20.51
CA TYR A 7 0.07 3.41 20.03
C TYR A 7 -0.18 2.79 18.66
N ILE A 8 -1.35 2.15 18.46
CA ILE A 8 -1.71 1.54 17.18
C ILE A 8 -1.80 2.61 16.07
N VAL A 9 -2.49 3.73 16.31
CA VAL A 9 -2.60 4.83 15.31
C VAL A 9 -1.22 5.32 14.92
N ARG A 10 -0.37 5.59 15.90
CA ARG A 10 1.00 6.03 15.71
C ARG A 10 1.84 5.03 14.92
N PHE A 11 1.74 3.74 15.25
CA PHE A 11 2.46 2.68 14.56
C PHE A 11 2.01 2.52 13.11
N MET A 12 0.70 2.56 12.85
CA MET A 12 0.12 2.36 11.52
C MET A 12 0.27 3.57 10.57
N THR A 13 0.71 4.71 11.07
CA THR A 13 0.93 5.92 10.25
C THR A 13 2.41 6.30 10.15
N ARG A 14 3.28 5.59 10.85
CA ARG A 14 4.72 5.79 10.84
C ARG A 14 5.36 5.11 9.62
N SER A 15 6.33 5.76 8.98
CA SER A 15 7.13 5.13 7.93
C SER A 15 7.71 3.79 8.40
N PHE A 16 7.78 2.81 7.51
CA PHE A 16 8.28 1.48 7.82
C PHE A 16 9.76 1.56 8.17
N GLU A 17 10.11 1.35 9.44
CA GLU A 17 11.48 1.06 9.81
C GLU A 17 11.71 -0.44 9.58
N LYS A 18 12.77 -0.79 8.86
CA LYS A 18 13.13 -2.17 8.47
C LYS A 18 13.25 -3.17 9.63
N SER A 19 13.19 -2.71 10.87
CA SER A 19 13.55 -3.49 12.04
C SER A 19 12.41 -4.26 12.72
N VAL A 20 11.15 -4.03 12.37
CA VAL A 20 10.03 -4.51 13.23
C VAL A 20 9.77 -6.00 13.07
N ASP A 21 10.13 -6.59 11.95
CA ASP A 21 9.78 -8.00 11.64
C ASP A 21 10.99 -8.96 11.57
N TYR A 22 12.19 -8.50 11.90
CA TYR A 22 13.41 -9.31 11.83
C TYR A 22 13.40 -10.56 12.72
N TYR A 23 12.77 -10.51 13.87
CA TYR A 23 12.71 -11.65 14.79
C TYR A 23 11.93 -12.85 14.21
N MET A 24 11.15 -12.63 13.16
CA MET A 24 10.36 -13.67 12.52
C MET A 24 11.18 -14.60 11.61
N LEU A 25 12.41 -14.23 11.28
CA LEU A 25 13.27 -14.96 10.35
C LEU A 25 14.29 -15.87 11.02
N SER A 26 14.52 -15.67 12.32
CA SER A 26 15.63 -16.33 13.03
C SER A 26 15.42 -17.82 13.25
N ASP A 27 14.21 -18.35 13.06
CA ASP A 27 13.90 -19.75 13.25
C ASP A 27 13.16 -20.33 12.03
N LYS A 28 13.76 -21.31 11.35
CA LYS A 28 13.14 -22.05 10.25
C LYS A 28 11.85 -22.78 10.66
N ASN A 29 11.64 -22.98 11.96
CA ASN A 29 10.46 -23.61 12.54
C ASN A 29 9.47 -22.61 13.11
N TYR A 30 9.66 -21.30 12.86
CA TYR A 30 8.76 -20.29 13.38
C TYR A 30 7.35 -20.45 12.81
N VAL A 31 6.42 -20.70 13.69
CA VAL A 31 5.00 -20.76 13.36
C VAL A 31 4.35 -19.43 13.70
N VAL A 32 3.85 -18.75 12.68
CA VAL A 32 3.13 -17.49 12.86
C VAL A 32 1.90 -17.72 13.77
N PRO A 33 1.77 -17.00 14.87
CA PRO A 33 0.60 -17.14 15.76
C PRO A 33 -0.61 -16.46 15.10
N LYS A 34 -1.15 -17.07 14.05
CA LYS A 34 -2.20 -16.50 13.18
C LYS A 34 -3.36 -15.87 13.98
N GLN A 35 -3.82 -16.52 15.06
CA GLN A 35 -4.91 -15.97 15.86
C GLN A 35 -4.53 -14.66 16.55
N LYS A 36 -3.33 -14.57 17.15
CA LYS A 36 -2.86 -13.32 17.78
C LYS A 36 -2.72 -12.18 16.77
N VAL A 37 -2.29 -12.51 15.54
CA VAL A 37 -2.17 -11.52 14.45
C VAL A 37 -3.57 -11.06 14.02
N LYS A 38 -4.52 -11.97 13.86
CA LYS A 38 -5.93 -11.61 13.57
C LYS A 38 -6.54 -10.76 14.67
N ASP A 39 -6.29 -11.07 15.93
CA ASP A 39 -6.76 -10.28 17.07
C ASP A 39 -6.17 -8.87 17.05
N TYR A 40 -4.89 -8.74 16.68
CA TYR A 40 -4.26 -7.42 16.48
C TYR A 40 -4.88 -6.65 15.30
N ILE A 41 -5.08 -7.30 14.16
CA ILE A 41 -5.75 -6.69 13.00
C ILE A 41 -7.15 -6.23 13.40
N ASN A 42 -7.93 -7.04 14.11
CA ASN A 42 -9.26 -6.64 14.59
C ASN A 42 -9.21 -5.40 15.49
N LYS A 43 -8.19 -5.27 16.36
CA LYS A 43 -7.98 -4.05 17.14
C LYS A 43 -7.68 -2.84 16.25
N VAL A 44 -6.85 -3.01 15.22
CA VAL A 44 -6.54 -1.95 14.24
C VAL A 44 -7.81 -1.51 13.49
N LEU A 45 -8.61 -2.47 13.03
CA LEU A 45 -9.84 -2.21 12.28
C LEU A 45 -10.96 -1.60 13.14
N ALA A 46 -10.96 -1.87 14.46
CA ALA A 46 -11.90 -1.26 15.40
C ALA A 46 -11.64 0.23 15.67
N ILE A 47 -10.46 0.74 15.30
CA ILE A 47 -10.15 2.17 15.41
C ILE A 47 -10.74 2.89 14.20
N PRO A 48 -11.61 3.89 14.40
CA PRO A 48 -12.16 4.68 13.30
C PRO A 48 -11.07 5.31 12.42
N TYR A 49 -11.27 5.28 11.11
CA TYR A 49 -10.28 5.76 10.16
C TYR A 49 -9.94 7.24 10.31
N TYR A 50 -10.91 8.05 10.74
CA TYR A 50 -10.69 9.48 11.01
C TYR A 50 -9.58 9.74 12.03
N GLU A 51 -9.34 8.83 12.99
CA GLU A 51 -8.28 9.02 13.99
C GLU A 51 -6.88 8.93 13.38
N PHE A 52 -6.71 8.05 12.39
CA PHE A 52 -5.47 7.99 11.62
C PHE A 52 -5.27 9.28 10.81
N ILE A 53 -6.35 9.84 10.27
CA ILE A 53 -6.31 11.10 9.51
C ILE A 53 -5.97 12.28 10.43
N GLU A 54 -6.60 12.38 11.60
CA GLU A 54 -6.26 13.42 12.57
C GLU A 54 -4.78 13.33 13.00
N TYR A 55 -4.30 12.11 13.24
CA TYR A 55 -2.90 11.93 13.61
C TYR A 55 -1.93 12.39 12.53
N ILE A 56 -2.17 12.05 11.24
CA ILE A 56 -1.29 12.46 10.15
C ILE A 56 -1.35 13.96 9.83
N LYS A 57 -2.40 14.69 10.22
CA LYS A 57 -2.45 16.15 10.10
C LYS A 57 -1.32 16.83 10.87
N GLU A 58 -1.00 16.30 12.05
CA GLU A 58 0.02 16.85 12.93
C GLU A 58 1.39 16.18 12.75
N ASN A 59 1.40 14.93 12.25
CA ASN A 59 2.57 14.07 12.21
C ASN A 59 2.87 13.58 10.78
N LYS A 60 2.71 14.42 9.77
CA LYS A 60 2.97 14.06 8.38
C LYS A 60 4.46 13.75 8.15
N GLY A 61 4.73 12.63 7.48
CA GLY A 61 6.08 12.24 7.08
C GLY A 61 6.63 13.03 5.90
N VAL A 62 7.91 12.85 5.61
CA VAL A 62 8.60 13.45 4.46
C VAL A 62 8.40 12.58 3.22
N ILE A 63 8.06 13.22 2.10
CA ILE A 63 7.88 12.51 0.81
C ILE A 63 9.24 12.26 0.19
N GLU A 64 9.50 11.01 -0.19
CA GLU A 64 10.71 10.56 -0.86
C GLU A 64 10.38 9.94 -2.23
N ASP A 65 11.35 9.94 -3.16
CA ASP A 65 11.13 9.50 -4.54
C ASP A 65 10.80 8.01 -4.66
N ASP A 66 11.27 7.17 -3.74
CA ASP A 66 11.03 5.72 -3.73
C ASP A 66 9.58 5.35 -3.33
N GLN A 67 8.83 6.29 -2.77
CA GLN A 67 7.41 6.11 -2.42
C GLN A 67 6.47 6.07 -3.63
N LEU A 68 6.96 6.45 -4.79
CA LEU A 68 6.23 6.37 -6.06
C LEU A 68 6.22 4.93 -6.59
N THR A 69 5.33 4.09 -6.09
CA THR A 69 5.23 2.68 -6.49
C THR A 69 4.87 2.49 -7.97
N GLN A 70 5.25 1.36 -8.51
CA GLN A 70 4.82 0.88 -9.80
C GLN A 70 4.24 -0.53 -9.67
N SER A 71 2.98 -0.64 -9.32
CA SER A 71 2.25 -1.90 -9.40
C SER A 71 1.34 -1.90 -10.62
N SER A 72 1.52 -2.88 -11.50
CA SER A 72 0.67 -3.05 -12.68
C SER A 72 -0.63 -3.79 -12.35
N ASN A 73 -0.64 -4.59 -11.30
CA ASN A 73 -1.77 -5.38 -10.85
C ASN A 73 -1.84 -5.37 -9.31
N PHE A 74 -2.97 -4.96 -8.77
CA PHE A 74 -3.15 -4.86 -7.32
C PHE A 74 -3.17 -6.24 -6.65
N ALA A 75 -3.84 -7.24 -7.23
CA ALA A 75 -3.86 -8.60 -6.69
C ALA A 75 -2.44 -9.19 -6.62
N ALA A 76 -1.61 -8.94 -7.65
CA ALA A 76 -0.24 -9.43 -7.71
C ALA A 76 0.71 -8.79 -6.68
N CYS A 77 0.36 -7.66 -6.08
CA CYS A 77 1.12 -7.06 -4.97
C CYS A 77 0.44 -7.22 -3.61
N SER A 78 -0.68 -7.90 -3.53
CA SER A 78 -1.41 -8.17 -2.29
C SER A 78 -1.72 -9.67 -2.11
N SER A 79 -2.94 -10.12 -2.37
CA SER A 79 -3.36 -11.49 -2.10
C SER A 79 -2.56 -12.56 -2.85
N GLU A 80 -2.30 -12.36 -4.15
CA GLU A 80 -1.50 -13.32 -4.94
C GLU A 80 -0.03 -13.34 -4.45
N MET A 81 0.54 -12.18 -4.09
CA MET A 81 1.90 -12.13 -3.52
C MET A 81 2.01 -12.89 -2.21
N CYS A 82 1.04 -12.70 -1.31
CA CYS A 82 1.00 -13.43 -0.06
C CYS A 82 0.96 -14.95 -0.30
N HIS A 83 0.10 -15.39 -1.23
CA HIS A 83 0.01 -16.81 -1.57
C HIS A 83 1.31 -17.35 -2.16
N VAL A 84 1.93 -16.62 -3.10
CA VAL A 84 3.18 -17.02 -3.76
C VAL A 84 4.32 -17.17 -2.75
N ILE A 85 4.54 -16.19 -1.87
CA ILE A 85 5.63 -16.27 -0.89
C ILE A 85 5.33 -17.34 0.17
N GLU A 86 4.08 -17.45 0.65
CA GLU A 86 3.68 -18.48 1.63
C GLU A 86 3.94 -19.89 1.10
N SER A 87 3.73 -20.14 -0.19
CA SER A 87 3.98 -21.45 -0.81
C SER A 87 5.43 -21.91 -0.75
N GLN A 88 6.38 -20.99 -0.59
CA GLN A 88 7.82 -21.29 -0.41
C GLN A 88 8.21 -21.47 1.06
N GLY A 89 7.28 -21.25 1.99
CA GLY A 89 7.56 -21.35 3.41
C GLY A 89 8.62 -20.35 3.88
N ASN A 90 9.57 -20.81 4.71
CA ASN A 90 10.62 -19.96 5.28
C ASN A 90 11.87 -19.79 4.39
N LEU A 91 11.82 -20.21 3.13
CA LEU A 91 12.98 -20.13 2.24
C LEU A 91 13.20 -18.72 1.67
N GLY A 92 12.14 -17.91 1.65
CA GLY A 92 12.15 -16.60 0.99
C GLY A 92 12.25 -16.74 -0.54
N MET A 93 12.07 -15.63 -1.24
CA MET A 93 12.11 -15.60 -2.71
C MET A 93 12.92 -14.42 -3.22
N ARG A 94 13.64 -14.59 -4.32
CA ARG A 94 14.27 -13.48 -5.05
C ARG A 94 13.30 -12.87 -6.06
N PHE A 95 13.60 -11.67 -6.55
CA PHE A 95 12.78 -10.99 -7.56
C PHE A 95 12.47 -11.84 -8.79
N VAL A 96 13.45 -12.58 -9.29
CA VAL A 96 13.27 -13.44 -10.48
C VAL A 96 12.28 -14.56 -10.17
N ASP A 97 12.45 -15.22 -9.04
CA ASP A 97 11.61 -16.34 -8.61
C ASP A 97 10.16 -15.88 -8.42
N ILE A 98 9.97 -14.72 -7.78
CA ILE A 98 8.66 -14.08 -7.65
C ILE A 98 8.07 -13.81 -9.02
N GLY A 99 8.83 -13.18 -9.93
CA GLY A 99 8.32 -12.85 -11.27
C GLY A 99 7.91 -14.07 -12.08
N GLN A 100 8.61 -15.19 -11.92
CA GLN A 100 8.28 -16.46 -12.58
C GLN A 100 6.94 -17.06 -12.14
N GLN A 101 6.45 -16.69 -10.95
CA GLN A 101 5.11 -17.11 -10.46
C GLN A 101 3.96 -16.35 -11.13
N PHE A 102 4.27 -15.28 -11.86
CA PHE A 102 3.27 -14.43 -12.54
C PHE A 102 3.40 -14.42 -14.07
N PRO A 103 3.53 -15.58 -14.75
CA PRO A 103 3.78 -15.63 -16.18
C PRO A 103 2.66 -15.04 -17.03
N GLN A 104 1.42 -15.01 -16.51
CA GLN A 104 0.23 -14.46 -17.16
C GLN A 104 0.29 -12.93 -17.33
N TYR A 105 1.07 -12.24 -16.51
CA TYR A 105 1.19 -10.78 -16.54
C TYR A 105 2.43 -10.27 -17.30
N ILE A 106 3.31 -11.19 -17.74
CA ILE A 106 4.61 -10.86 -18.34
C ILE A 106 4.64 -11.25 -19.81
N LYS A 107 4.78 -10.25 -20.69
CA LYS A 107 4.82 -10.48 -22.14
C LYS A 107 6.11 -11.16 -22.59
N GLN A 108 7.26 -10.67 -22.13
CA GLN A 108 8.56 -11.21 -22.47
C GLN A 108 9.00 -12.24 -21.42
N LYS A 109 9.16 -13.49 -21.84
CA LYS A 109 9.51 -14.61 -20.96
C LYS A 109 11.03 -14.74 -20.80
N ASN A 110 11.67 -13.73 -20.20
CA ASN A 110 13.11 -13.72 -19.91
C ASN A 110 13.39 -13.26 -18.49
N GLU A 111 14.59 -13.53 -18.01
CA GLU A 111 15.02 -13.25 -16.64
C GLU A 111 14.88 -11.76 -16.26
N THR A 112 15.28 -10.86 -17.14
CA THR A 112 15.18 -9.41 -16.90
C THR A 112 13.73 -8.96 -16.69
N ALA A 113 12.80 -9.49 -17.49
CA ALA A 113 11.37 -9.16 -17.36
C ALA A 113 10.78 -9.75 -16.08
N TYR A 114 11.12 -11.00 -15.74
CA TYR A 114 10.71 -11.63 -14.48
C TYR A 114 11.23 -10.85 -13.28
N ARG A 115 12.53 -10.58 -13.24
CA ARG A 115 13.16 -9.79 -12.17
C ARG A 115 12.46 -8.45 -11.96
N LYS A 116 12.26 -7.68 -13.04
CA LYS A 116 11.64 -6.35 -12.97
C LYS A 116 10.19 -6.42 -12.51
N TYR A 117 9.44 -7.41 -12.96
CA TYR A 117 8.06 -7.60 -12.53
C TYR A 117 8.00 -7.96 -11.05
N GLY A 118 8.75 -8.97 -10.62
CA GLY A 118 8.80 -9.41 -9.22
C GLY A 118 9.22 -8.27 -8.30
N GLU A 119 10.28 -7.52 -8.67
CA GLU A 119 10.72 -6.35 -7.93
C GLU A 119 9.60 -5.31 -7.70
N ASN A 120 8.90 -4.93 -8.77
CA ASN A 120 7.84 -3.92 -8.66
C ASN A 120 6.68 -4.40 -7.77
N GLN A 121 6.26 -5.66 -7.90
CA GLN A 121 5.13 -6.18 -7.14
C GLN A 121 5.48 -6.38 -5.65
N VAL A 122 6.62 -6.99 -5.34
CA VAL A 122 6.98 -7.26 -3.94
C VAL A 122 7.37 -6.01 -3.16
N LYS A 123 8.02 -5.02 -3.81
CA LYS A 123 8.27 -3.72 -3.18
C LYS A 123 6.97 -2.99 -2.83
N THR A 124 5.95 -3.12 -3.68
CA THR A 124 4.62 -2.59 -3.35
C THR A 124 3.99 -3.38 -2.20
N ALA A 125 4.09 -4.71 -2.19
CA ALA A 125 3.63 -5.52 -1.05
C ALA A 125 4.31 -5.12 0.27
N ALA A 126 5.61 -4.81 0.22
CA ALA A 126 6.35 -4.33 1.39
C ALA A 126 5.85 -2.96 1.88
N GLN A 127 5.57 -2.03 0.96
CA GLN A 127 4.96 -0.75 1.32
C GLN A 127 3.56 -0.91 1.94
N LEU A 128 2.84 -1.95 1.53
CA LEU A 128 1.56 -2.34 2.14
C LEU A 128 1.71 -3.12 3.46
N GLY A 129 2.94 -3.38 3.91
CA GLY A 129 3.21 -4.11 5.14
C GLY A 129 2.98 -5.61 5.06
N LEU A 130 2.89 -6.18 3.85
CA LEU A 130 2.63 -7.61 3.62
C LEU A 130 3.91 -8.43 3.47
N ALA A 131 4.99 -7.82 2.99
CA ALA A 131 6.28 -8.46 2.77
C ALA A 131 7.43 -7.61 3.31
N PHE A 132 8.60 -8.21 3.46
CA PHE A 132 9.83 -7.52 3.84
C PHE A 132 11.05 -8.21 3.24
N GLU A 133 12.16 -7.48 3.14
CA GLU A 133 13.42 -7.97 2.60
C GLU A 133 14.40 -8.32 3.71
N TYR A 134 15.06 -9.46 3.55
CA TYR A 134 16.17 -9.86 4.40
C TYR A 134 17.22 -10.60 3.55
N TYR A 135 18.45 -10.07 3.47
CA TYR A 135 19.55 -10.59 2.66
C TYR A 135 19.17 -10.93 1.21
N ASP A 136 18.59 -9.98 0.48
CA ASP A 136 18.13 -10.13 -0.92
C ASP A 136 17.00 -11.15 -1.14
N TYR A 137 16.40 -11.68 -0.07
CA TYR A 137 15.23 -12.55 -0.12
C TYR A 137 14.01 -11.85 0.48
N TRP A 138 12.87 -12.16 -0.08
CA TRP A 138 11.58 -11.60 0.31
C TRP A 138 10.76 -12.62 1.07
N TYR A 139 10.18 -12.17 2.16
CA TYR A 139 9.42 -12.97 3.12
C TYR A 139 8.11 -12.28 3.44
N LEU A 140 7.12 -13.03 3.94
CA LEU A 140 5.91 -12.42 4.47
C LEU A 140 6.12 -11.88 5.87
N THR A 141 5.48 -10.75 6.15
CA THR A 141 5.25 -10.29 7.53
C THR A 141 4.21 -11.18 8.21
N CYS A 142 4.05 -11.05 9.53
CA CYS A 142 2.93 -11.70 10.24
C CYS A 142 1.58 -11.36 9.61
N VAL A 143 1.40 -10.10 9.21
CA VAL A 143 0.18 -9.62 8.55
C VAL A 143 0.02 -10.30 7.19
N GLY A 144 1.10 -10.41 6.41
CA GLY A 144 1.08 -11.09 5.11
C GLY A 144 0.62 -12.54 5.21
N TYR A 145 1.04 -13.28 6.26
CA TYR A 145 0.63 -14.67 6.50
C TYR A 145 -0.87 -14.86 6.80
N VAL A 146 -1.53 -13.83 7.35
CA VAL A 146 -2.97 -13.92 7.67
C VAL A 146 -3.83 -13.12 6.72
N TYR A 147 -3.23 -12.37 5.79
CA TYR A 147 -3.94 -11.45 4.91
C TYR A 147 -5.04 -12.14 4.08
N ASN A 148 -4.74 -13.32 3.52
CA ASN A 148 -5.70 -14.08 2.73
C ASN A 148 -6.78 -14.80 3.58
N ASP A 149 -6.62 -14.85 4.89
CA ASP A 149 -7.62 -15.37 5.83
C ASP A 149 -8.68 -14.30 6.21
N LEU A 150 -8.47 -13.03 5.83
CA LEU A 150 -9.38 -11.92 6.05
C LEU A 150 -10.43 -11.87 4.95
N ASP A 151 -11.63 -11.40 5.25
CA ASP A 151 -12.60 -11.07 4.23
C ASP A 151 -12.18 -9.83 3.41
N LEU A 152 -12.80 -9.63 2.25
CA LEU A 152 -12.43 -8.55 1.33
C LEU A 152 -12.53 -7.16 1.99
N GLN A 153 -13.56 -6.94 2.82
CA GLN A 153 -13.75 -5.65 3.50
C GLN A 153 -12.65 -5.40 4.53
N GLN A 154 -12.28 -6.44 5.28
CA GLN A 154 -11.16 -6.37 6.23
C GLN A 154 -9.82 -6.14 5.51
N GLN A 155 -9.59 -6.81 4.37
CA GLN A 155 -8.40 -6.62 3.55
C GLN A 155 -8.29 -5.16 3.08
N GLU A 156 -9.34 -4.60 2.49
CA GLU A 156 -9.36 -3.22 2.01
C GLU A 156 -9.16 -2.21 3.15
N ALA A 157 -9.89 -2.39 4.26
CA ALA A 157 -9.79 -1.52 5.43
C ALA A 157 -8.40 -1.55 6.07
N LEU A 158 -7.77 -2.73 6.13
CA LEU A 158 -6.40 -2.89 6.61
C LEU A 158 -5.42 -2.16 5.69
N LEU A 159 -5.53 -2.39 4.38
CA LEU A 159 -4.65 -1.73 3.41
C LEU A 159 -4.83 -0.22 3.39
N ALA A 160 -6.05 0.30 3.54
CA ALA A 160 -6.27 1.73 3.67
C ALA A 160 -5.45 2.34 4.84
N ARG A 161 -5.37 1.63 5.97
CA ARG A 161 -4.57 2.06 7.12
C ARG A 161 -3.06 1.93 6.87
N THR A 162 -2.63 0.83 6.25
CA THR A 162 -1.20 0.63 5.95
C THR A 162 -0.68 1.59 4.87
N VAL A 163 -1.50 1.99 3.90
CA VAL A 163 -1.18 3.01 2.89
C VAL A 163 -0.83 4.34 3.56
N LEU A 164 -1.45 4.69 4.70
CA LEU A 164 -1.11 5.91 5.45
C LEU A 164 0.28 5.88 6.08
N ARG A 165 1.01 4.77 6.04
CA ARG A 165 2.44 4.72 6.42
C ARG A 165 3.35 5.37 5.37
N ILE A 166 2.84 5.61 4.18
CA ILE A 166 3.58 6.18 3.05
C ILE A 166 3.26 7.67 2.99
N PRO A 167 4.22 8.57 3.30
CA PRO A 167 4.02 10.01 3.36
C PRO A 167 3.38 10.63 2.12
N LEU A 168 3.65 10.07 0.94
CA LEU A 168 3.01 10.49 -0.31
C LEU A 168 1.47 10.45 -0.20
N TYR A 169 0.92 9.37 0.33
CA TYR A 169 -0.55 9.21 0.45
C TYR A 169 -1.12 10.04 1.59
N GLN A 170 -0.36 10.27 2.66
CA GLN A 170 -0.74 11.24 3.69
C GLN A 170 -0.92 12.63 3.08
N ASP A 171 0.04 13.10 2.29
CA ASP A 171 -0.03 14.42 1.66
C ASP A 171 -1.15 14.51 0.63
N LEU A 172 -1.29 13.49 -0.23
CA LEU A 172 -2.38 13.42 -1.22
C LEU A 172 -3.74 13.50 -0.55
N LEU A 173 -3.98 12.67 0.46
CA LEU A 173 -5.25 12.61 1.17
C LEU A 173 -5.57 13.94 1.87
N LEU A 174 -4.61 14.51 2.60
CA LEU A 174 -4.80 15.79 3.31
C LEU A 174 -5.04 16.98 2.38
N ARG A 175 -4.44 16.96 1.18
CA ARG A 175 -4.73 18.01 0.17
C ARG A 175 -6.11 17.85 -0.44
N LEU A 176 -6.53 16.61 -0.71
CA LEU A 176 -7.86 16.36 -1.28
C LEU A 176 -9.02 16.82 -0.38
N PHE A 177 -8.80 16.99 0.93
CA PHE A 177 -9.79 17.60 1.81
C PHE A 177 -9.96 19.11 1.59
N LYS A 178 -9.05 19.74 0.88
CA LYS A 178 -9.01 21.19 0.71
C LYS A 178 -9.21 21.62 -0.73
N SER A 179 -8.71 20.85 -1.69
CA SER A 179 -8.68 21.23 -3.11
C SER A 179 -8.37 20.05 -4.02
N ASP A 180 -8.57 20.25 -5.31
CA ASP A 180 -8.07 19.34 -6.34
C ASP A 180 -6.54 19.22 -6.29
N VAL A 181 -6.03 18.04 -6.68
CA VAL A 181 -4.60 17.74 -6.64
C VAL A 181 -4.11 17.31 -8.02
N PHE A 182 -2.96 17.84 -8.44
CA PHE A 182 -2.28 17.40 -9.66
C PHE A 182 -1.24 16.34 -9.34
N LEU A 183 -1.48 15.09 -9.72
CA LEU A 183 -0.53 13.99 -9.51
C LEU A 183 0.82 14.25 -10.17
N THR A 184 0.83 15.00 -11.28
CA THR A 184 2.08 15.37 -11.97
C THR A 184 3.02 16.20 -11.12
N ASP A 185 2.54 16.89 -10.08
CA ASP A 185 3.39 17.65 -9.17
C ASP A 185 4.31 16.75 -8.33
N TYR A 186 3.88 15.53 -8.05
CA TYR A 186 4.68 14.52 -7.33
C TYR A 186 5.64 13.75 -8.25
N MET A 187 5.51 13.91 -9.56
CA MET A 187 6.22 13.12 -10.56
C MET A 187 7.06 13.98 -11.51
N LYS A 188 7.44 15.20 -11.10
CA LYS A 188 8.10 16.17 -12.00
C LYS A 188 9.37 15.62 -12.65
N GLN A 189 10.14 14.82 -11.92
CA GLN A 189 11.41 14.26 -12.35
C GLN A 189 11.27 13.02 -13.26
N LEU A 190 10.06 12.44 -13.39
CA LEU A 190 9.85 11.21 -14.15
C LEU A 190 9.60 11.46 -15.62
N ALA A 191 10.07 10.54 -16.48
CA ALA A 191 9.74 10.53 -17.91
C ALA A 191 8.21 10.37 -18.13
N PRO A 192 7.65 10.95 -19.22
CA PRO A 192 6.21 10.92 -19.48
C PRO A 192 5.57 9.53 -19.46
N SER A 193 6.26 8.53 -20.05
CA SER A 193 5.79 7.14 -20.06
C SER A 193 5.75 6.51 -18.66
N THR A 194 6.65 6.94 -17.78
CA THR A 194 6.70 6.49 -16.39
C THR A 194 5.61 7.16 -15.56
N LYS A 195 5.34 8.46 -15.82
CA LYS A 195 4.25 9.20 -15.12
C LYS A 195 2.91 8.49 -15.26
N GLY A 196 2.52 8.08 -16.47
CA GLY A 196 1.24 7.39 -16.69
C GLY A 196 1.13 6.06 -15.93
N ARG A 197 2.22 5.28 -15.90
CA ARG A 197 2.26 4.01 -15.15
C ARG A 197 2.18 4.22 -13.63
N ARG A 198 2.92 5.20 -13.12
CA ARG A 198 2.90 5.54 -11.68
C ARG A 198 1.56 6.11 -11.25
N ALA A 199 0.95 6.98 -12.07
CA ALA A 199 -0.37 7.55 -11.76
C ALA A 199 -1.42 6.46 -11.51
N GLY A 200 -1.47 5.42 -12.33
CA GLY A 200 -2.39 4.30 -12.14
C GLY A 200 -2.19 3.56 -10.80
N SER A 201 -0.92 3.35 -10.40
CA SER A 201 -0.60 2.72 -9.10
C SER A 201 -0.97 3.61 -7.94
N ILE A 202 -0.64 4.90 -8.03
CA ILE A 202 -0.96 5.88 -6.98
C ILE A 202 -2.48 5.94 -6.77
N MET A 203 -3.26 6.04 -7.87
CA MET A 203 -4.71 6.11 -7.77
C MET A 203 -5.32 4.89 -7.09
N ARG A 204 -4.85 3.68 -7.41
CA ARG A 204 -5.38 2.45 -6.79
C ARG A 204 -5.18 2.42 -5.27
N LEU A 205 -4.01 2.83 -4.79
CA LEU A 205 -3.75 2.87 -3.35
C LEU A 205 -4.48 4.03 -2.68
N LEU A 206 -4.61 5.16 -3.36
CA LEU A 206 -5.41 6.28 -2.87
C LEU A 206 -6.90 5.92 -2.79
N ASP A 207 -7.43 5.15 -3.75
CA ASP A 207 -8.81 4.68 -3.75
C ASP A 207 -9.15 3.85 -2.50
N LEU A 208 -8.19 3.09 -1.95
CA LEU A 208 -8.39 2.40 -0.66
C LEU A 208 -8.68 3.40 0.45
N CYS A 209 -7.91 4.48 0.54
CA CYS A 209 -8.09 5.53 1.54
C CYS A 209 -9.43 6.24 1.36
N LEU A 210 -9.77 6.61 0.12
CA LEU A 210 -11.01 7.31 -0.20
C LEU A 210 -12.25 6.43 0.05
N ASN A 211 -12.18 5.15 -0.28
CA ASN A 211 -13.24 4.20 0.01
C ASN A 211 -13.48 4.02 1.50
N GLU A 212 -12.40 3.99 2.31
CA GLU A 212 -12.54 3.91 3.76
C GLU A 212 -13.11 5.21 4.35
N CYS A 213 -12.67 6.37 3.87
CA CYS A 213 -13.30 7.64 4.18
C CYS A 213 -14.81 7.59 3.88
N LYS A 214 -15.19 7.13 2.70
CA LYS A 214 -16.59 6.97 2.29
C LYS A 214 -17.34 6.03 3.22
N ARG A 215 -16.78 4.94 3.61
CA ARG A 215 -17.39 3.93 4.49
C ARG A 215 -17.73 4.51 5.87
N GLU A 216 -16.89 5.39 6.38
CA GLU A 216 -17.08 6.08 7.65
C GLU A 216 -17.91 7.38 7.58
N GLY A 217 -18.47 7.73 6.44
CA GLY A 217 -19.30 8.92 6.33
C GLY A 217 -18.52 10.25 6.44
N LEU A 218 -17.23 10.29 6.09
CA LEU A 218 -16.40 11.50 6.15
C LEU A 218 -16.71 12.41 4.95
N ARG A 219 -16.82 13.74 5.14
CA ARG A 219 -17.36 14.71 4.15
C ARG A 219 -16.61 14.85 2.83
N TYR A 220 -15.38 14.36 2.71
CA TYR A 220 -14.57 14.40 1.49
C TYR A 220 -14.75 13.18 0.60
N HIS A 221 -15.82 12.46 0.83
CA HIS A 221 -16.20 11.34 -0.02
C HIS A 221 -16.83 11.69 -1.32
N ASP A 222 -17.12 12.98 -1.52
CA ASP A 222 -17.63 13.40 -2.79
C ASP A 222 -16.61 13.03 -3.83
N LEU A 223 -16.86 11.95 -4.40
CA LEU A 223 -16.24 11.23 -5.49
C LEU A 223 -15.08 12.00 -6.17
N TYR A 224 -13.87 11.83 -5.64
CA TYR A 224 -12.68 12.23 -6.37
C TYR A 224 -12.37 11.22 -7.46
N TYR A 225 -12.10 11.67 -8.66
CA TYR A 225 -11.74 10.82 -9.78
C TYR A 225 -10.61 11.45 -10.59
N PRO A 226 -9.80 10.64 -11.29
CA PRO A 226 -8.73 11.16 -12.11
C PRO A 226 -9.31 11.83 -13.37
N VAL A 227 -8.90 13.06 -13.63
CA VAL A 227 -9.22 13.81 -14.83
C VAL A 227 -7.94 14.07 -15.62
N TYR A 228 -7.89 13.63 -16.85
CA TYR A 228 -6.79 13.98 -17.77
C TYR A 228 -7.02 15.38 -18.31
N VAL A 229 -6.08 16.30 -18.06
CA VAL A 229 -6.10 17.67 -18.59
C VAL A 229 -5.26 17.71 -19.86
N ALA A 230 -5.91 17.58 -21.01
CA ALA A 230 -5.23 17.48 -22.33
C ALA A 230 -4.28 18.65 -22.63
N LYS A 231 -4.67 19.90 -22.28
CA LYS A 231 -3.88 21.11 -22.52
C LYS A 231 -2.52 21.08 -21.81
N THR A 232 -2.47 20.58 -20.60
CA THR A 232 -1.26 20.52 -19.76
C THR A 232 -0.63 19.14 -19.71
N LYS A 233 -1.28 18.12 -20.29
CA LYS A 233 -0.90 16.70 -20.20
C LYS A 233 -0.71 16.24 -18.76
N THR A 234 -1.55 16.75 -17.86
CA THR A 234 -1.52 16.46 -16.42
C THR A 234 -2.67 15.57 -16.02
N ILE A 235 -2.51 14.86 -14.89
CA ILE A 235 -3.59 14.11 -14.25
C ILE A 235 -3.97 14.88 -12.99
N ARG A 236 -5.22 15.33 -12.94
CA ARG A 236 -5.82 15.99 -11.78
C ARG A 236 -6.75 15.01 -11.07
N ILE A 237 -6.72 15.00 -9.76
CA ILE A 237 -7.74 14.35 -8.93
C ILE A 237 -8.70 15.45 -8.53
N ALA A 238 -9.91 15.39 -9.02
CA ALA A 238 -10.91 16.42 -8.85
C ALA A 238 -12.22 15.85 -8.33
N GLN A 239 -12.98 16.68 -7.62
CA GLN A 239 -14.33 16.36 -7.18
C GLN A 239 -15.28 16.16 -8.36
N SER A 240 -16.24 15.26 -8.24
CA SER A 240 -17.24 15.00 -9.29
C SER A 240 -18.13 16.21 -9.51
N PRO A 241 -18.42 16.61 -10.78
CA PRO A 241 -19.30 17.75 -11.06
C PRO A 241 -20.77 17.54 -10.69
N GLY A 242 -21.12 16.49 -9.94
CA GLY A 242 -22.52 16.16 -9.63
C GLY A 242 -22.96 16.35 -8.18
N THR A 243 -22.10 16.86 -7.29
CA THR A 243 -22.37 16.90 -5.84
C THR A 243 -22.38 18.31 -5.21
N ALA A 244 -22.49 19.37 -6.02
CA ALA A 244 -22.84 20.70 -5.48
C ALA A 244 -24.37 20.74 -5.22
N GLN A 245 -24.79 20.32 -4.03
CA GLN A 245 -26.08 20.66 -3.42
C GLN A 245 -25.84 21.55 -2.22
#